data_f224072ff4c394712f59e3381d847479
#
_entry.id   f224072ff4c394712f59e3381d847479
#
_cell.length_a   1.000
_cell.length_b   1.000
_cell.length_c   1.000
_cell.angle_alpha   90.00
_cell.angle_beta   90.00
_cell.angle_gamma   90.00
#
_symmetry.space_group_name_H-M   'P 1'
#
loop_
_entity.id
_entity.type
_entity.pdbx_description
1 polymer ?
#
loop_
_entity_poly.entity_id
_entity_poly.type
_entity_poly.pdbx_seq_one_letter_code
_entity_poly.pdbx_strand_id
1 'polypeptide(L)'
;MEHRSISIADQIFEQLERDILAGKYARGEVLSELGLSKQLGVSRTPVREAIRRLEQEDFLEESGRGAVVVGITREDMEDMYEIRLQTEGLAARRAAVNVTDEELKAMRDVLDLQRFYCEKNGENSSDHIKNQDSEFHQLFYRSTGSKSYYNTLVSLHKRMTKFRKASVSKQSRALQSQQEHEAIYEALAAHDPDAAEEAAIRHVRAARARMQEMEI
;
A
#
# COMPACT_ATOMS: atom_id res chain seq x y z
N MET A 1 9.44 -5.61 -27.00
CA MET A 1 8.86 -4.88 -25.86
C MET A 1 7.49 -4.39 -26.29
N GLU A 2 6.43 -5.08 -25.89
CA GLU A 2 5.08 -4.61 -26.15
C GLU A 2 4.80 -3.40 -25.25
N HIS A 3 4.67 -2.22 -25.83
CA HIS A 3 4.08 -1.05 -25.17
C HIS A 3 2.60 -1.40 -24.91
N ARG A 4 2.25 -1.91 -23.74
CA ARG A 4 0.88 -1.90 -23.28
C ARG A 4 0.45 -0.43 -23.22
N SER A 5 -0.33 0.02 -24.19
CA SER A 5 -0.98 1.32 -24.11
C SER A 5 -1.90 1.30 -22.89
N ILE A 6 -1.64 2.19 -21.93
CA ILE A 6 -2.50 2.37 -20.75
C ILE A 6 -3.89 2.71 -21.26
N SER A 7 -4.91 1.95 -20.86
CA SER A 7 -6.28 2.17 -21.31
C SER A 7 -6.80 3.53 -20.79
N ILE A 8 -7.79 4.12 -21.48
CA ILE A 8 -8.44 5.35 -21.01
C ILE A 8 -9.07 5.13 -19.64
N ALA A 9 -9.60 3.94 -19.34
CA ALA A 9 -10.15 3.59 -18.04
C ALA A 9 -9.08 3.59 -16.95
N ASP A 10 -7.88 3.06 -17.24
CA ASP A 10 -6.75 3.09 -16.30
C ASP A 10 -6.31 4.53 -15.98
N GLN A 11 -6.21 5.38 -17.01
CA GLN A 11 -5.83 6.79 -16.83
C GLN A 11 -6.86 7.54 -15.96
N ILE A 12 -8.16 7.30 -16.19
CA ILE A 12 -9.24 7.90 -15.40
C ILE A 12 -9.19 7.38 -13.97
N PHE A 13 -8.99 6.07 -13.77
CA PHE A 13 -8.87 5.47 -12.45
C PHE A 13 -7.73 6.12 -11.66
N GLU A 14 -6.52 6.17 -12.22
CA GLU A 14 -5.36 6.79 -11.57
C GLU A 14 -5.56 8.28 -11.29
N GLN A 15 -6.23 9.00 -12.19
CA GLN A 15 -6.52 10.41 -11.99
C GLN A 15 -7.52 10.62 -10.85
N LEU A 16 -8.65 9.90 -10.83
CA LEU A 16 -9.66 10.02 -9.79
C LEU A 16 -9.11 9.56 -8.43
N GLU A 17 -8.34 8.48 -8.40
CA GLU A 17 -7.65 8.03 -7.18
C GLU A 17 -6.77 9.16 -6.59
N ARG A 18 -5.92 9.77 -7.43
CA ARG A 18 -5.09 10.91 -6.99
C ARG A 18 -5.93 12.09 -6.51
N ASP A 19 -6.99 12.43 -7.24
CA ASP A 19 -7.86 13.57 -6.94
C ASP A 19 -8.62 13.36 -5.61
N ILE A 20 -9.09 12.13 -5.33
CA ILE A 20 -9.73 11.76 -4.05
C ILE A 20 -8.73 11.83 -2.91
N LEU A 21 -7.55 11.23 -3.07
CA LEU A 21 -6.50 11.25 -2.05
C LEU A 21 -5.96 12.66 -1.77
N ALA A 22 -6.00 13.55 -2.75
CA ALA A 22 -5.63 14.96 -2.60
C ALA A 22 -6.76 15.83 -2.00
N GLY A 23 -7.93 15.23 -1.67
CA GLY A 23 -9.07 15.95 -1.12
C GLY A 23 -9.79 16.87 -2.11
N LYS A 24 -9.57 16.70 -3.42
CA LYS A 24 -10.27 17.47 -4.46
C LYS A 24 -11.76 17.15 -4.50
N TYR A 25 -12.13 15.93 -4.16
CA TYR A 25 -13.49 15.48 -3.93
C TYR A 25 -13.67 15.24 -2.43
N ALA A 26 -14.66 15.91 -1.84
CA ALA A 26 -14.92 15.80 -0.41
C ALA A 26 -15.56 14.43 -0.05
N ARG A 27 -15.30 13.92 1.15
CA ARG A 27 -16.03 12.75 1.67
C ARG A 27 -17.54 13.04 1.67
N GLY A 28 -18.32 12.09 1.18
CA GLY A 28 -19.77 12.23 0.99
C GLY A 28 -20.17 12.92 -0.33
N GLU A 29 -19.22 13.43 -1.09
CA GLU A 29 -19.51 13.98 -2.43
C GLU A 29 -19.95 12.88 -3.39
N VAL A 30 -20.98 13.18 -4.19
CA VAL A 30 -21.52 12.22 -5.17
C VAL A 30 -20.92 12.47 -6.53
N LEU A 31 -20.18 11.50 -7.04
CA LEU A 31 -19.61 11.51 -8.38
C LEU A 31 -20.56 10.79 -9.35
N SER A 32 -21.01 11.47 -10.39
CA SER A 32 -21.84 10.84 -11.41
C SER A 32 -21.06 10.53 -12.68
N GLU A 33 -21.35 9.37 -13.32
CA GLU A 33 -20.74 9.00 -14.61
C GLU A 33 -20.85 10.12 -15.65
N LEU A 34 -22.03 10.77 -15.72
CA LEU A 34 -22.29 11.85 -16.68
C LEU A 34 -21.47 13.10 -16.36
N GLY A 35 -21.39 13.46 -15.07
CA GLY A 35 -20.60 14.60 -14.62
C GLY A 35 -19.12 14.44 -14.94
N LEU A 36 -18.55 13.29 -14.55
CA LEU A 36 -17.15 12.95 -14.82
C LEU A 36 -16.85 12.83 -16.32
N SER A 37 -17.75 12.21 -17.09
CA SER A 37 -17.62 12.11 -18.55
C SER A 37 -17.51 13.50 -19.23
N LYS A 38 -18.32 14.46 -18.81
CA LYS A 38 -18.26 15.84 -19.30
C LYS A 38 -16.99 16.56 -18.85
N GLN A 39 -16.63 16.40 -17.58
CA GLN A 39 -15.45 17.03 -16.97
C GLN A 39 -14.15 16.55 -17.63
N LEU A 40 -14.04 15.24 -17.91
CA LEU A 40 -12.86 14.60 -18.46
C LEU A 40 -12.82 14.58 -20.00
N GLY A 41 -13.93 14.96 -20.67
CA GLY A 41 -14.02 14.97 -22.13
C GLY A 41 -13.99 13.57 -22.77
N VAL A 42 -14.48 12.54 -22.07
CA VAL A 42 -14.45 11.14 -22.51
C VAL A 42 -15.85 10.52 -22.52
N SER A 43 -16.02 9.36 -23.14
CA SER A 43 -17.30 8.64 -23.12
C SER A 43 -17.58 8.06 -21.72
N ARG A 44 -18.85 7.70 -21.44
CA ARG A 44 -19.27 7.15 -20.14
C ARG A 44 -18.69 5.77 -19.82
N THR A 45 -18.39 4.96 -20.84
CA THR A 45 -17.93 3.58 -20.65
C THR A 45 -16.63 3.49 -19.83
N PRO A 46 -15.52 4.16 -20.20
CA PRO A 46 -14.30 4.11 -19.41
C PRO A 46 -14.44 4.77 -18.03
N VAL A 47 -15.34 5.77 -17.90
CA VAL A 47 -15.65 6.39 -16.59
C VAL A 47 -16.32 5.37 -15.66
N ARG A 48 -17.31 4.64 -16.16
CA ARG A 48 -18.00 3.59 -15.39
C ARG A 48 -17.04 2.49 -14.94
N GLU A 49 -16.13 2.07 -15.81
CA GLU A 49 -15.11 1.07 -15.48
C GLU A 49 -14.17 1.59 -14.37
N ALA A 50 -13.71 2.83 -14.47
CA ALA A 50 -12.89 3.46 -13.47
C ALA A 50 -13.62 3.58 -12.10
N ILE A 51 -14.89 4.02 -12.11
CA ILE A 51 -15.73 4.09 -10.89
C ILE A 51 -15.86 2.72 -10.24
N ARG A 52 -16.20 1.66 -10.99
CA ARG A 52 -16.31 0.30 -10.44
C ARG A 52 -15.00 -0.17 -9.79
N ARG A 53 -13.86 0.16 -10.37
CA ARG A 53 -12.57 -0.18 -9.77
C ARG A 53 -12.30 0.61 -8.51
N LEU A 54 -12.68 1.89 -8.46
CA LEU A 54 -12.59 2.71 -7.25
C LEU A 54 -13.52 2.20 -6.14
N GLU A 55 -14.70 1.66 -6.49
CA GLU A 55 -15.59 0.98 -5.56
C GLU A 55 -14.98 -0.32 -5.02
N GLN A 56 -14.37 -1.14 -5.89
CA GLN A 56 -13.67 -2.36 -5.49
C GLN A 56 -12.46 -2.10 -4.58
N GLU A 57 -11.91 -0.89 -4.63
CA GLU A 57 -10.78 -0.46 -3.82
C GLU A 57 -11.19 0.44 -2.64
N ASP A 58 -12.49 0.50 -2.33
CA ASP A 58 -13.10 1.22 -1.20
C ASP A 58 -12.85 2.74 -1.20
N PHE A 59 -12.61 3.36 -2.37
CA PHE A 59 -12.55 4.82 -2.51
C PHE A 59 -13.93 5.43 -2.71
N LEU A 60 -14.81 4.67 -3.33
CA LEU A 60 -16.19 5.06 -3.63
C LEU A 60 -17.15 3.97 -3.15
N GLU A 61 -18.38 4.37 -2.82
CA GLU A 61 -19.50 3.47 -2.56
C GLU A 61 -20.63 3.75 -3.54
N GLU A 62 -21.27 2.68 -4.06
CA GLU A 62 -22.44 2.82 -4.91
C GLU A 62 -23.60 3.49 -4.12
N SER A 63 -24.24 4.48 -4.74
CA SER A 63 -25.47 5.08 -4.23
C SER A 63 -26.49 5.21 -5.35
N GLY A 64 -27.78 5.31 -5.02
CA GLY A 64 -28.85 5.49 -6.02
C GLY A 64 -28.72 6.75 -6.89
N ARG A 65 -27.77 7.64 -6.60
CA ARG A 65 -27.51 8.89 -7.33
C ARG A 65 -26.16 8.93 -8.04
N GLY A 66 -25.34 7.91 -7.89
CA GLY A 66 -23.96 7.83 -8.41
C GLY A 66 -23.05 7.14 -7.40
N ALA A 67 -21.76 7.37 -7.47
CA ALA A 67 -20.77 6.86 -6.53
C ALA A 67 -20.40 7.94 -5.50
N VAL A 68 -20.47 7.60 -4.22
CA VAL A 68 -20.14 8.50 -3.11
C VAL A 68 -18.68 8.35 -2.73
N VAL A 69 -17.98 9.46 -2.56
CA VAL A 69 -16.59 9.45 -2.06
C VAL A 69 -16.57 9.05 -0.59
N VAL A 70 -15.98 7.90 -0.30
CA VAL A 70 -15.79 7.37 1.07
C VAL A 70 -14.48 7.90 1.64
N GLY A 71 -13.40 7.79 0.88
CA GLY A 71 -12.05 8.12 1.34
C GLY A 71 -11.59 7.18 2.45
N ILE A 72 -10.45 7.51 3.05
CA ILE A 72 -9.93 6.82 4.25
C ILE A 72 -9.79 7.87 5.35
N THR A 73 -10.42 7.64 6.49
CA THR A 73 -10.33 8.53 7.64
C THR A 73 -9.13 8.19 8.52
N ARG A 74 -8.84 9.07 9.49
CA ARG A 74 -7.84 8.78 10.52
C ARG A 74 -8.25 7.57 11.36
N GLU A 75 -9.54 7.43 11.68
CA GLU A 75 -10.09 6.29 12.41
C GLU A 75 -9.90 4.99 11.62
N ASP A 76 -10.23 4.98 10.33
CA ASP A 76 -9.97 3.83 9.44
C ASP A 76 -8.47 3.44 9.45
N MET A 77 -7.56 4.42 9.48
CA MET A 77 -6.13 4.16 9.55
C MET A 77 -5.71 3.56 10.89
N GLU A 78 -6.25 4.05 12.00
CA GLU A 78 -6.01 3.48 13.33
C GLU A 78 -6.48 2.03 13.39
N ASP A 79 -7.68 1.74 12.91
CA ASP A 79 -8.24 0.39 12.84
C ASP A 79 -7.36 -0.54 11.99
N MET A 80 -6.90 -0.06 10.82
CA MET A 80 -5.99 -0.84 9.97
C MET A 80 -4.66 -1.14 10.68
N TYR A 81 -4.09 -0.20 11.43
CA TYR A 81 -2.88 -0.46 12.22
C TYR A 81 -3.14 -1.44 13.36
N GLU A 82 -4.30 -1.38 14.00
CA GLU A 82 -4.68 -2.33 15.04
C GLU A 82 -4.80 -3.75 14.50
N ILE A 83 -5.48 -3.92 13.36
CA ILE A 83 -5.55 -5.21 12.67
C ILE A 83 -4.14 -5.72 12.31
N ARG A 84 -3.28 -4.86 11.75
CA ARG A 84 -1.90 -5.22 11.42
C ARG A 84 -1.10 -5.66 12.64
N LEU A 85 -1.23 -4.96 13.76
CA LEU A 85 -0.55 -5.33 15.01
C LEU A 85 -0.91 -6.74 15.50
N GLN A 86 -2.18 -7.15 15.30
CA GLN A 86 -2.65 -8.49 15.70
C GLN A 86 -2.27 -9.58 14.68
N THR A 87 -2.09 -9.23 13.41
CA THR A 87 -1.98 -10.22 12.33
C THR A 87 -0.59 -10.34 11.73
N GLU A 88 0.19 -9.23 11.62
CA GLU A 88 1.51 -9.28 10.98
C GLU A 88 2.56 -10.03 11.80
N GLY A 89 2.50 -9.95 13.13
CA GLY A 89 3.36 -10.75 13.99
C GLY A 89 3.15 -12.25 13.76
N LEU A 90 1.88 -12.69 13.74
CA LEU A 90 1.54 -14.08 13.46
C LEU A 90 1.92 -14.51 12.03
N ALA A 91 1.78 -13.60 11.07
CA ALA A 91 2.23 -13.83 9.70
C ALA A 91 3.75 -14.01 9.62
N ALA A 92 4.53 -13.17 10.32
CA ALA A 92 5.99 -13.26 10.37
C ALA A 92 6.45 -14.55 11.02
N ARG A 93 5.85 -14.92 12.14
CA ARG A 93 6.09 -16.21 12.81
C ARG A 93 5.89 -17.38 11.84
N ARG A 94 4.81 -17.36 11.10
CA ARG A 94 4.52 -18.42 10.11
C ARG A 94 5.45 -18.35 8.89
N ALA A 95 5.80 -17.16 8.43
CA ALA A 95 6.73 -16.97 7.32
C ALA A 95 8.12 -17.51 7.65
N ALA A 96 8.63 -17.30 8.86
CA ALA A 96 9.92 -17.83 9.31
C ALA A 96 10.01 -19.37 9.23
N VAL A 97 8.88 -20.05 9.38
CA VAL A 97 8.82 -21.53 9.25
C VAL A 97 8.77 -21.96 7.78
N ASN A 98 8.12 -21.19 6.92
CA ASN A 98 7.76 -21.62 5.55
C ASN A 98 8.60 -20.98 4.45
N VAL A 99 9.35 -19.92 4.75
CA VAL A 99 10.11 -19.18 3.74
C VAL A 99 11.13 -20.06 3.04
N THR A 100 11.22 -19.93 1.71
CA THR A 100 12.19 -20.64 0.88
C THR A 100 13.44 -19.79 0.61
N ASP A 101 14.56 -20.45 0.22
CA ASP A 101 15.80 -19.76 -0.16
C ASP A 101 15.57 -18.81 -1.36
N GLU A 102 14.70 -19.17 -2.30
CA GLU A 102 14.34 -18.34 -3.43
C GLU A 102 13.59 -17.07 -2.99
N GLU A 103 12.66 -17.20 -2.04
CA GLU A 103 11.92 -16.06 -1.49
C GLU A 103 12.85 -15.16 -0.67
N LEU A 104 13.75 -15.73 0.13
CA LEU A 104 14.78 -14.97 0.86
C LEU A 104 15.68 -14.19 -0.09
N LYS A 105 16.14 -14.82 -1.18
CA LYS A 105 16.93 -14.13 -2.20
C LYS A 105 16.17 -12.97 -2.83
N ALA A 106 14.90 -13.18 -3.20
CA ALA A 106 14.07 -12.12 -3.77
C ALA A 106 13.87 -10.95 -2.79
N MET A 107 13.64 -11.23 -1.49
CA MET A 107 13.53 -10.20 -0.45
C MET A 107 14.85 -9.43 -0.31
N ARG A 108 16.01 -10.12 -0.34
CA ARG A 108 17.33 -9.48 -0.27
C ARG A 108 17.55 -8.50 -1.41
N ASP A 109 17.25 -8.92 -2.65
CA ASP A 109 17.38 -8.06 -3.83
C ASP A 109 16.53 -6.79 -3.71
N VAL A 110 15.29 -6.92 -3.20
CA VAL A 110 14.37 -5.79 -2.94
C VAL A 110 14.92 -4.85 -1.87
N LEU A 111 15.45 -5.38 -0.75
CA LEU A 111 16.01 -4.56 0.34
C LEU A 111 17.27 -3.81 -0.06
N ASP A 112 18.15 -4.44 -0.85
CA ASP A 112 19.35 -3.80 -1.37
C ASP A 112 19.00 -2.65 -2.31
N LEU A 113 17.99 -2.85 -3.16
CA LEU A 113 17.49 -1.80 -4.06
C LEU A 113 16.80 -0.68 -3.28
N GLN A 114 16.01 -0.99 -2.24
CA GLN A 114 15.39 0.00 -1.37
C GLN A 114 16.45 0.85 -0.67
N ARG A 115 17.50 0.22 -0.10
CA ARG A 115 18.63 0.91 0.53
C ARG A 115 19.33 1.85 -0.44
N PHE A 116 19.64 1.37 -1.65
CA PHE A 116 20.25 2.18 -2.70
C PHE A 116 19.46 3.46 -3.00
N TYR A 117 18.13 3.36 -3.14
CA TYR A 117 17.30 4.54 -3.38
C TYR A 117 17.17 5.45 -2.15
N CYS A 118 17.19 4.92 -0.93
CA CYS A 118 17.24 5.72 0.29
C CYS A 118 18.53 6.55 0.40
N GLU A 119 19.66 6.02 -0.06
CA GLU A 119 20.96 6.70 0.00
C GLU A 119 21.16 7.70 -1.15
N LYS A 120 20.64 7.39 -2.34
CA LYS A 120 20.89 8.16 -3.56
C LYS A 120 20.23 9.54 -3.60
N ASN A 121 19.15 9.75 -2.88
CA ASN A 121 18.43 11.04 -2.77
C ASN A 121 18.13 11.75 -4.13
N GLY A 122 17.71 11.01 -5.16
CA GLY A 122 17.41 11.53 -6.49
C GLY A 122 15.93 11.89 -6.70
N GLU A 123 15.60 12.63 -7.76
CA GLU A 123 14.25 13.16 -8.05
C GLU A 123 13.14 12.08 -8.07
N ASN A 124 13.43 10.84 -8.43
CA ASN A 124 12.45 9.74 -8.49
C ASN A 124 12.62 8.72 -7.35
N SER A 125 13.50 8.96 -6.37
CA SER A 125 13.79 7.99 -5.31
C SER A 125 12.56 7.64 -4.47
N SER A 126 11.66 8.59 -4.24
CA SER A 126 10.45 8.38 -3.44
C SER A 126 9.53 7.30 -4.01
N ASP A 127 9.29 7.29 -5.32
CA ASP A 127 8.41 6.28 -5.94
C ASP A 127 9.09 4.91 -6.00
N HIS A 128 10.40 4.87 -6.24
CA HIS A 128 11.16 3.63 -6.17
C HIS A 128 11.14 3.04 -4.76
N ILE A 129 11.37 3.85 -3.72
CA ILE A 129 11.32 3.41 -2.31
C ILE A 129 9.96 2.82 -1.98
N LYS A 130 8.85 3.47 -2.38
CA LYS A 130 7.48 2.97 -2.16
C LYS A 130 7.21 1.65 -2.88
N ASN A 131 7.72 1.51 -4.11
CA ASN A 131 7.57 0.29 -4.88
C ASN A 131 8.32 -0.87 -4.20
N GLN A 132 9.55 -0.63 -3.73
CA GLN A 132 10.32 -1.64 -2.99
C GLN A 132 9.70 -1.98 -1.63
N ASP A 133 9.17 -0.99 -0.90
CA ASP A 133 8.40 -1.21 0.33
C ASP A 133 7.20 -2.15 0.08
N SER A 134 6.44 -1.88 -0.96
CA SER A 134 5.28 -2.70 -1.33
C SER A 134 5.68 -4.11 -1.78
N GLU A 135 6.77 -4.23 -2.54
CA GLU A 135 7.27 -5.53 -3.02
C GLU A 135 7.80 -6.38 -1.87
N PHE A 136 8.58 -5.80 -0.95
CA PHE A 136 9.04 -6.48 0.26
C PHE A 136 7.87 -7.07 1.05
N HIS A 137 6.83 -6.27 1.32
CA HIS A 137 5.67 -6.74 2.06
C HIS A 137 4.91 -7.85 1.33
N GLN A 138 4.79 -7.78 -0.01
CA GLN A 138 4.15 -8.83 -0.78
C GLN A 138 4.93 -10.15 -0.71
N LEU A 139 6.26 -10.12 -0.81
CA LEU A 139 7.12 -11.29 -0.66
C LEU A 139 7.01 -11.88 0.74
N PHE A 140 7.11 -11.03 1.77
CA PHE A 140 6.95 -11.41 3.16
C PHE A 140 5.60 -12.10 3.43
N TYR A 141 4.47 -11.51 2.97
CA TYR A 141 3.16 -12.12 3.18
C TYR A 141 2.98 -13.41 2.36
N ARG A 142 3.60 -13.51 1.18
CA ARG A 142 3.59 -14.73 0.35
C ARG A 142 4.29 -15.88 1.04
N SER A 143 5.43 -15.63 1.69
CA SER A 143 6.23 -16.65 2.38
C SER A 143 5.52 -17.27 3.60
N THR A 144 4.37 -16.72 4.04
CA THR A 144 3.50 -17.41 5.00
C THR A 144 2.94 -18.75 4.47
N GLY A 145 2.95 -18.97 3.15
CA GLY A 145 2.30 -20.10 2.48
C GLY A 145 0.76 -20.08 2.56
N SER A 146 0.16 -18.98 3.01
CA SER A 146 -1.28 -18.86 3.22
C SER A 146 -1.91 -17.79 2.35
N LYS A 147 -2.85 -18.20 1.48
CA LYS A 147 -3.64 -17.26 0.66
C LYS A 147 -4.45 -16.27 1.51
N SER A 148 -4.94 -16.71 2.67
CA SER A 148 -5.72 -15.85 3.58
C SER A 148 -4.87 -14.73 4.15
N TYR A 149 -3.67 -15.03 4.70
CA TYR A 149 -2.74 -14.00 5.16
C TYR A 149 -2.35 -13.08 4.02
N TYR A 150 -1.93 -13.62 2.88
CA TYR A 150 -1.51 -12.84 1.73
C TYR A 150 -2.58 -11.85 1.28
N ASN A 151 -3.80 -12.31 0.98
CA ASN A 151 -4.86 -11.46 0.46
C ASN A 151 -5.27 -10.37 1.45
N THR A 152 -5.42 -10.72 2.73
CA THR A 152 -5.82 -9.76 3.77
C THR A 152 -4.75 -8.69 3.98
N LEU A 153 -3.50 -9.09 4.17
CA LEU A 153 -2.42 -8.16 4.49
C LEU A 153 -1.99 -7.31 3.30
N VAL A 154 -1.99 -7.86 2.07
CA VAL A 154 -1.74 -7.08 0.85
C VAL A 154 -2.81 -6.02 0.64
N SER A 155 -4.10 -6.36 0.87
CA SER A 155 -5.19 -5.39 0.76
C SER A 155 -5.02 -4.24 1.75
N LEU A 156 -4.82 -4.56 3.03
CA LEU A 156 -4.56 -3.55 4.08
C LEU A 156 -3.34 -2.68 3.74
N HIS A 157 -2.22 -3.30 3.35
CA HIS A 157 -1.00 -2.58 3.02
C HIS A 157 -1.19 -1.63 1.84
N LYS A 158 -1.86 -2.07 0.77
CA LYS A 158 -2.17 -1.23 -0.40
C LYS A 158 -3.01 0.00 -0.02
N ARG A 159 -4.09 -0.18 0.75
CA ARG A 159 -4.94 0.91 1.21
C ARG A 159 -4.13 1.95 2.00
N MET A 160 -3.32 1.49 2.94
CA MET A 160 -2.47 2.37 3.76
C MET A 160 -1.38 3.08 2.96
N THR A 161 -0.76 2.40 1.99
CA THR A 161 0.28 2.99 1.14
C THR A 161 -0.29 4.08 0.23
N LYS A 162 -1.49 3.90 -0.29
CA LYS A 162 -2.19 4.92 -1.10
C LYS A 162 -2.46 6.18 -0.29
N PHE A 163 -2.94 6.02 0.93
CA PHE A 163 -3.16 7.14 1.85
C PHE A 163 -1.87 7.90 2.20
N ARG A 164 -0.76 7.18 2.42
CA ARG A 164 0.55 7.79 2.68
C ARG A 164 1.09 8.61 1.51
N LYS A 165 0.67 8.35 0.27
CA LYS A 165 1.08 9.16 -0.90
C LYS A 165 0.65 10.62 -0.78
N ALA A 166 -0.47 10.90 -0.14
CA ALA A 166 -0.97 12.25 0.07
C ALA A 166 -0.18 13.02 1.15
N SER A 167 0.51 12.32 2.05
CA SER A 167 1.21 12.87 3.20
C SER A 167 2.71 12.62 3.13
N VAL A 168 3.42 13.55 2.57
CA VAL A 168 4.87 13.86 2.59
C VAL A 168 5.85 12.77 3.04
N SER A 169 6.76 12.41 2.13
CA SER A 169 7.95 11.58 2.36
C SER A 169 9.12 12.39 2.93
N LYS A 170 9.44 12.22 4.21
CA LYS A 170 10.77 12.62 4.73
C LYS A 170 11.73 11.44 4.52
N GLN A 171 12.88 11.68 3.89
CA GLN A 171 13.91 10.67 3.59
C GLN A 171 14.40 9.90 4.83
N SER A 172 14.52 10.56 5.98
CA SER A 172 14.90 9.92 7.25
C SER A 172 13.94 8.78 7.66
N ARG A 173 12.66 8.87 7.28
CA ARG A 173 11.65 7.84 7.55
C ARG A 173 11.80 6.62 6.63
N ALA A 174 12.19 6.85 5.37
CA ALA A 174 12.41 5.77 4.42
C ALA A 174 13.58 4.88 4.85
N LEU A 175 14.69 5.47 5.31
CA LEU A 175 15.83 4.73 5.80
C LEU A 175 15.50 3.94 7.08
N GLN A 176 14.76 4.54 8.01
CA GLN A 176 14.32 3.84 9.22
C GLN A 176 13.40 2.66 8.89
N SER A 177 12.44 2.84 7.97
CA SER A 177 11.57 1.74 7.52
C SER A 177 12.38 0.62 6.86
N GLN A 178 13.38 0.95 6.06
CA GLN A 178 14.27 -0.03 5.43
C GLN A 178 15.05 -0.83 6.48
N GLN A 179 15.55 -0.20 7.54
CA GLN A 179 16.22 -0.88 8.66
C GLN A 179 15.26 -1.81 9.43
N GLU A 180 14.00 -1.41 9.60
CA GLU A 180 12.96 -2.24 10.20
C GLU A 180 12.67 -3.48 9.34
N HIS A 181 12.66 -3.33 8.02
CA HIS A 181 12.50 -4.46 7.08
C HIS A 181 13.71 -5.40 7.10
N GLU A 182 14.95 -4.88 7.23
CA GLU A 182 16.14 -5.70 7.42
C GLU A 182 16.00 -6.60 8.64
N ALA A 183 15.55 -6.07 9.77
CA ALA A 183 15.37 -6.85 10.98
C ALA A 183 14.34 -7.99 10.82
N ILE A 184 13.25 -7.75 10.04
CA ILE A 184 12.30 -8.81 9.69
C ILE A 184 12.99 -9.86 8.81
N TYR A 185 13.69 -9.43 7.77
CA TYR A 185 14.41 -10.32 6.87
C TYR A 185 15.42 -11.21 7.59
N GLU A 186 16.24 -10.63 8.47
CA GLU A 186 17.25 -11.37 9.23
C GLU A 186 16.61 -12.48 10.09
N ALA A 187 15.47 -12.19 10.74
CA ALA A 187 14.75 -13.17 11.52
C ALA A 187 14.14 -14.28 10.65
N LEU A 188 13.61 -13.93 9.45
CA LEU A 188 13.12 -14.91 8.48
C LEU A 188 14.26 -15.79 7.95
N ALA A 189 15.42 -15.21 7.63
CA ALA A 189 16.60 -15.92 7.13
C ALA A 189 17.23 -16.85 8.20
N ALA A 190 17.09 -16.49 9.48
CA ALA A 190 17.47 -17.33 10.60
C ALA A 190 16.44 -18.43 10.92
N HIS A 191 15.29 -18.45 10.23
CA HIS A 191 14.15 -19.31 10.56
C HIS A 191 13.77 -19.23 12.05
N ASP A 192 13.80 -18.01 12.62
CA ASP A 192 13.44 -17.75 14.02
C ASP A 192 12.03 -17.12 14.10
N PRO A 193 10.99 -17.93 14.44
CA PRO A 193 9.61 -17.43 14.48
C PRO A 193 9.38 -16.37 15.57
N ASP A 194 10.05 -16.46 16.70
CA ASP A 194 9.87 -15.53 17.82
C ASP A 194 10.50 -14.18 17.48
N ALA A 195 11.70 -14.16 16.94
CA ALA A 195 12.38 -12.96 16.48
C ALA A 195 11.62 -12.29 15.30
N ALA A 196 11.09 -13.09 14.36
CA ALA A 196 10.31 -12.57 13.23
C ALA A 196 9.01 -11.89 13.68
N GLU A 197 8.26 -12.51 14.59
CA GLU A 197 7.06 -11.94 15.20
C GLU A 197 7.37 -10.60 15.86
N GLU A 198 8.40 -10.57 16.71
CA GLU A 198 8.79 -9.36 17.44
C GLU A 198 9.24 -8.24 16.48
N ALA A 199 10.03 -8.55 15.44
CA ALA A 199 10.48 -7.59 14.44
C ALA A 199 9.30 -6.98 13.66
N ALA A 200 8.34 -7.81 13.22
CA ALA A 200 7.14 -7.35 12.51
C ALA A 200 6.26 -6.46 13.40
N ILE A 201 6.04 -6.82 14.66
CA ILE A 201 5.28 -6.00 15.61
C ILE A 201 5.97 -4.66 15.85
N ARG A 202 7.31 -4.63 16.01
CA ARG A 202 8.07 -3.38 16.16
C ARG A 202 7.92 -2.49 14.94
N HIS A 203 8.01 -3.05 13.73
CA HIS A 203 7.81 -2.33 12.47
C HIS A 203 6.42 -1.69 12.40
N VAL A 204 5.36 -2.45 12.69
CA VAL A 204 3.98 -1.92 12.65
C VAL A 204 3.77 -0.83 13.69
N ARG A 205 4.30 -1.00 14.93
CA ARG A 205 4.24 0.03 15.97
C ARG A 205 4.92 1.33 15.56
N ALA A 206 6.12 1.23 14.99
CA ALA A 206 6.86 2.39 14.49
C ALA A 206 6.12 3.08 13.35
N ALA A 207 5.52 2.31 12.43
CA ALA A 207 4.70 2.85 11.36
C ALA A 207 3.43 3.56 11.88
N ARG A 208 2.75 2.99 12.90
CA ARG A 208 1.58 3.61 13.57
C ARG A 208 1.96 4.93 14.24
N ALA A 209 3.04 4.95 15.02
CA ALA A 209 3.51 6.17 15.69
C ALA A 209 3.78 7.28 14.68
N ARG A 210 4.43 6.97 13.56
CA ARG A 210 4.68 7.93 12.47
C ARG A 210 3.39 8.46 11.84
N MET A 211 2.35 7.63 11.71
CA MET A 211 1.04 8.06 11.20
C MET A 211 0.37 9.04 12.17
N GLN A 212 0.48 8.80 13.47
CA GLN A 212 -0.13 9.66 14.51
C GLN A 212 0.48 11.05 14.56
N GLU A 213 1.76 11.21 14.17
CA GLU A 213 2.44 12.50 14.06
C GLU A 213 2.05 13.31 12.82
N MET A 214 1.30 12.72 11.88
CA MET A 214 0.88 13.39 10.65
C MET A 214 -0.39 14.20 10.91
N GLU A 215 -0.36 15.47 10.52
CA GLU A 215 -1.60 16.26 10.39
C GLU A 215 -2.36 15.76 9.16
N ILE A 216 -3.51 15.15 9.39
CA ILE A 216 -4.42 14.62 8.36
C ILE A 216 -5.68 15.48 8.38
#